data_285a60609b94d05eba764c17e6e54491
#
_entry.id   285a60609b94d05eba764c17e6e54491
#
_cell.length_a   1.000
_cell.length_b   1.000
_cell.length_c   1.000
_cell.angle_alpha   90.00
_cell.angle_beta   90.00
_cell.angle_gamma   90.00
#
_symmetry.space_group_name_H-M   'P 1'
#
loop_
_entity.id
_entity.type
_entity.pdbx_description
1 polymer ?
#
loop_
_entity_poly.entity_id
_entity_poly.type
_entity_poly.pdbx_seq_one_letter_code
_entity_poly.pdbx_strand_id
1 'polypeptide(L)'
;MDENKEVNSTDPKREKVRVIPLSAIDDAPDHPFGVRDDEEMAELVESISTFGVINPVIVRKGEGERYELISGHRRKYACAKLGMETLPVIVRDLTREEAIIFMVDSNLQREHILPSERAKAYKMKMEALKRVPGKRYDEKGAPLVPLSDGLKTRDIVGAENGESREQVRRYIRLNNLIPELLAAVSLFSLLLLR
;
A
#
# COMPACT_ATOMS: atom_id res chain seq x y z
N MET A 1 -40.62 15.06 -15.78
CA MET A 1 -40.89 13.87 -14.95
C MET A 1 -39.70 12.95 -15.15
N ASP A 2 -38.63 13.17 -14.41
CA ASP A 2 -37.39 12.41 -14.51
C ASP A 2 -37.35 11.42 -13.38
N GLU A 3 -37.58 10.15 -13.72
CA GLU A 3 -37.42 9.05 -12.77
C GLU A 3 -35.94 8.75 -12.61
N ASN A 4 -35.41 9.22 -11.50
CA ASN A 4 -34.11 8.88 -10.98
C ASN A 4 -34.12 7.40 -10.53
N LYS A 5 -33.76 6.50 -11.44
CA LYS A 5 -33.61 5.06 -11.15
C LYS A 5 -32.37 4.85 -10.31
N GLU A 6 -32.53 4.91 -8.98
CA GLU A 6 -31.59 4.30 -8.05
C GLU A 6 -31.41 2.82 -8.40
N VAL A 7 -30.29 2.50 -9.00
CA VAL A 7 -29.87 1.09 -9.19
C VAL A 7 -29.42 0.56 -7.83
N ASN A 8 -30.36 0.04 -7.10
CA ASN A 8 -30.16 -0.62 -5.82
C ASN A 8 -29.58 -2.03 -6.08
N SER A 9 -28.26 -2.14 -6.34
CA SER A 9 -27.61 -3.44 -6.48
C SER A 9 -27.22 -3.93 -5.09
N THR A 10 -28.03 -4.77 -4.51
CA THR A 10 -27.80 -5.56 -3.28
C THR A 10 -26.86 -6.75 -3.54
N ASP A 11 -25.69 -6.51 -4.15
CA ASP A 11 -24.62 -7.52 -4.22
C ASP A 11 -23.63 -7.25 -3.08
N PRO A 12 -23.55 -8.10 -2.04
CA PRO A 12 -22.72 -7.88 -0.86
C PRO A 12 -21.20 -7.93 -1.14
N LYS A 13 -20.79 -8.21 -2.38
CA LYS A 13 -19.39 -8.29 -2.81
C LYS A 13 -18.87 -7.06 -3.58
N ARG A 14 -19.71 -6.10 -3.94
CA ARG A 14 -19.23 -4.89 -4.62
C ARG A 14 -18.82 -3.83 -3.62
N GLU A 15 -17.52 -3.62 -3.51
CA GLU A 15 -16.95 -2.49 -2.76
C GLU A 15 -17.52 -1.17 -3.30
N LYS A 16 -18.17 -0.38 -2.44
CA LYS A 16 -18.77 0.91 -2.82
C LYS A 16 -17.68 1.95 -2.97
N VAL A 17 -17.55 2.51 -4.17
CA VAL A 17 -16.70 3.69 -4.42
C VAL A 17 -17.39 4.92 -3.84
N ARG A 18 -16.65 5.72 -3.08
CA ARG A 18 -17.07 7.01 -2.55
C ARG A 18 -16.15 8.10 -3.10
N VAL A 19 -16.66 9.32 -3.17
CA VAL A 19 -15.86 10.51 -3.50
C VAL A 19 -15.59 11.25 -2.20
N ILE A 20 -14.31 11.44 -1.87
CA ILE A 20 -13.89 12.05 -0.60
C ILE A 20 -12.95 13.24 -0.91
N PRO A 21 -13.05 14.38 -0.15
CA PRO A 21 -12.11 15.47 -0.31
C PRO A 21 -10.66 15.00 -0.06
N LEU A 22 -9.73 15.45 -0.91
CA LEU A 22 -8.30 15.15 -0.75
C LEU A 22 -7.78 15.58 0.62
N SER A 23 -8.27 16.71 1.11
CA SER A 23 -7.92 17.28 2.42
C SER A 23 -8.31 16.39 3.60
N ALA A 24 -9.28 15.48 3.43
CA ALA A 24 -9.72 14.54 4.46
C ALA A 24 -8.91 13.22 4.46
N ILE A 25 -7.96 13.06 3.53
CA ILE A 25 -7.18 11.83 3.38
C ILE A 25 -5.74 12.08 3.81
N ASP A 26 -5.36 11.48 4.93
CA ASP A 26 -4.00 11.49 5.45
C ASP A 26 -3.16 10.37 4.85
N ASP A 27 -1.86 10.59 4.72
CA ASP A 27 -0.94 9.51 4.38
C ASP A 27 -0.70 8.62 5.59
N ALA A 28 -0.52 7.32 5.35
CA ALA A 28 -0.19 6.39 6.43
C ALA A 28 1.14 6.80 7.08
N PRO A 29 1.20 6.90 8.41
CA PRO A 29 2.45 7.19 9.10
C PRO A 29 3.49 6.10 8.78
N ASP A 30 4.74 6.51 8.60
CA ASP A 30 5.87 5.61 8.32
C ASP A 30 5.76 4.80 7.01
N HIS A 31 5.01 5.30 6.01
CA HIS A 31 4.90 4.65 4.70
C HIS A 31 6.29 4.36 4.12
N PRO A 32 6.63 3.08 3.87
CA PRO A 32 8.00 2.70 3.52
C PRO A 32 8.41 3.04 2.09
N PHE A 33 7.43 3.25 1.21
CA PHE A 33 7.66 3.45 -0.24
C PHE A 33 7.55 4.93 -0.60
N GLY A 34 8.62 5.49 -1.16
CA GLY A 34 8.63 6.88 -1.61
C GLY A 34 7.73 7.10 -2.85
N VAL A 35 7.07 8.26 -2.90
CA VAL A 35 6.45 8.74 -4.14
C VAL A 35 7.51 9.55 -4.88
N ARG A 36 7.91 9.07 -6.07
CA ARG A 36 8.90 9.74 -6.91
C ARG A 36 8.18 10.58 -7.95
N ASP A 37 8.74 11.74 -8.24
CA ASP A 37 8.30 12.63 -9.33
C ASP A 37 9.17 12.34 -10.55
N ASP A 38 8.93 11.19 -11.15
CA ASP A 38 9.64 10.64 -12.31
C ASP A 38 8.77 10.71 -13.58
N GLU A 39 9.30 10.20 -14.70
CA GLU A 39 8.61 10.16 -15.98
C GLU A 39 7.28 9.38 -15.89
N GLU A 40 7.26 8.24 -15.17
CA GLU A 40 6.03 7.49 -14.93
C GLU A 40 5.00 8.29 -14.12
N MET A 41 5.41 9.23 -13.27
CA MET A 41 4.51 10.14 -12.57
C MET A 41 3.92 11.16 -13.55
N ALA A 42 4.70 11.67 -14.49
CA ALA A 42 4.20 12.59 -15.51
C ALA A 42 3.14 11.91 -16.40
N GLU A 43 3.40 10.68 -16.84
CA GLU A 43 2.42 9.87 -17.58
C GLU A 43 1.13 9.61 -16.75
N LEU A 44 1.26 9.33 -15.47
CA LEU A 44 0.12 9.13 -14.57
C LEU A 44 -0.71 10.41 -14.42
N VAL A 45 -0.06 11.57 -14.30
CA VAL A 45 -0.73 12.89 -14.23
C VAL A 45 -1.49 13.15 -15.53
N GLU A 46 -0.88 12.92 -16.69
CA GLU A 46 -1.53 13.07 -17.99
C GLU A 46 -2.73 12.13 -18.14
N SER A 47 -2.57 10.87 -17.78
CA SER A 47 -3.65 9.89 -17.79
C SER A 47 -4.82 10.30 -16.90
N ILE A 48 -4.55 10.78 -15.67
CA ILE A 48 -5.59 11.23 -14.74
C ILE A 48 -6.26 12.50 -15.25
N SER A 49 -5.53 13.42 -15.88
CA SER A 49 -6.10 14.64 -16.45
C SER A 49 -7.09 14.33 -17.58
N THR A 50 -6.83 13.27 -18.35
CA THR A 50 -7.63 12.89 -19.54
C THR A 50 -8.82 12.01 -19.16
N PHE A 51 -8.61 11.00 -18.33
CA PHE A 51 -9.59 9.94 -18.05
C PHE A 51 -10.11 9.97 -16.61
N GLY A 52 -9.61 10.85 -15.77
CA GLY A 52 -9.88 10.81 -14.33
C GLY A 52 -9.20 9.63 -13.64
N VAL A 53 -9.54 9.42 -12.37
CA VAL A 53 -9.02 8.29 -11.57
C VAL A 53 -9.87 7.05 -11.83
N ILE A 54 -9.44 6.20 -12.75
CA ILE A 54 -10.14 4.96 -13.14
C ILE A 54 -10.16 3.96 -11.99
N ASN A 55 -9.02 3.76 -11.32
CA ASN A 55 -8.90 2.84 -10.20
C ASN A 55 -8.95 3.62 -8.88
N PRO A 56 -10.00 3.47 -8.05
CA PRO A 56 -10.10 4.15 -6.76
C PRO A 56 -8.92 3.84 -5.84
N VAL A 57 -8.55 4.78 -4.97
CA VAL A 57 -7.58 4.53 -3.91
C VAL A 57 -8.25 3.81 -2.75
N ILE A 58 -7.46 3.11 -1.95
CA ILE A 58 -7.96 2.37 -0.78
C ILE A 58 -7.59 3.13 0.47
N VAL A 59 -8.60 3.39 1.30
CA VAL A 59 -8.46 4.10 2.57
C VAL A 59 -9.13 3.30 3.70
N ARG A 60 -8.71 3.55 4.93
CA ARG A 60 -9.46 3.13 6.13
C ARG A 60 -9.93 4.35 6.90
N LYS A 61 -10.88 4.17 7.81
CA LYS A 61 -11.27 5.23 8.75
C LYS A 61 -10.09 5.55 9.67
N GLY A 62 -9.74 6.83 9.75
CA GLY A 62 -8.79 7.38 10.69
C GLY A 62 -9.48 7.91 11.95
N GLU A 63 -8.87 8.87 12.61
CA GLU A 63 -9.46 9.55 13.77
C GLU A 63 -10.49 10.60 13.31
N GLY A 64 -11.62 10.66 13.99
CA GLY A 64 -12.72 11.57 13.64
C GLY A 64 -13.32 11.27 12.27
N GLU A 65 -13.45 12.30 11.43
CA GLU A 65 -13.97 12.20 10.06
C GLU A 65 -12.88 12.06 8.98
N ARG A 66 -11.65 11.78 9.39
CA ARG A 66 -10.52 11.63 8.47
C ARG A 66 -10.34 10.19 8.02
N TYR A 67 -9.60 10.05 6.94
CA TYR A 67 -9.27 8.74 6.35
C TYR A 67 -7.75 8.61 6.22
N GLU A 68 -7.25 7.41 6.44
CA GLU A 68 -5.84 7.07 6.24
C GLU A 68 -5.67 6.30 4.93
N LEU A 69 -4.77 6.77 4.08
CA LEU A 69 -4.49 6.17 2.79
C LEU A 69 -3.68 4.88 2.96
N ILE A 70 -4.20 3.78 2.45
CA ILE A 70 -3.53 2.47 2.48
C ILE A 70 -2.86 2.16 1.14
N SER A 71 -3.54 2.44 0.03
CA SER A 71 -3.02 2.18 -1.31
C SER A 71 -3.42 3.26 -2.30
N GLY A 72 -2.49 3.66 -3.15
CA GLY A 72 -2.71 4.67 -4.19
C GLY A 72 -2.03 6.01 -3.94
N HIS A 73 -0.94 6.06 -3.18
CA HIS A 73 -0.17 7.28 -2.88
C HIS A 73 0.24 8.05 -4.16
N ARG A 74 0.68 7.36 -5.22
CA ARG A 74 1.00 8.00 -6.50
C ARG A 74 -0.23 8.67 -7.14
N ARG A 75 -1.42 8.04 -7.07
CA ARG A 75 -2.68 8.62 -7.57
C ARG A 75 -3.10 9.84 -6.78
N LYS A 76 -3.05 9.78 -5.44
CA LYS A 76 -3.30 10.94 -4.58
C LYS A 76 -2.37 12.10 -4.91
N TYR A 77 -1.08 11.82 -5.06
CA TYR A 77 -0.07 12.83 -5.41
C TYR A 77 -0.34 13.46 -6.80
N ALA A 78 -0.66 12.64 -7.80
CA ALA A 78 -1.00 13.13 -9.14
C ALA A 78 -2.28 14.00 -9.13
N CYS A 79 -3.32 13.60 -8.38
CA CYS A 79 -4.53 14.41 -8.21
C CYS A 79 -4.24 15.75 -7.54
N ALA A 80 -3.37 15.76 -6.52
CA ALA A 80 -2.95 17.00 -5.86
C ALA A 80 -2.19 17.93 -6.84
N LYS A 81 -1.32 17.39 -7.71
CA LYS A 81 -0.64 18.16 -8.76
C LYS A 81 -1.62 18.78 -9.75
N LEU A 82 -2.71 18.10 -10.06
CA LEU A 82 -3.77 18.59 -10.94
C LEU A 82 -4.76 19.55 -10.25
N GLY A 83 -4.58 19.83 -8.96
CA GLY A 83 -5.49 20.69 -8.21
C GLY A 83 -6.89 20.08 -8.00
N MET A 84 -7.03 18.76 -8.08
CA MET A 84 -8.30 18.09 -7.83
C MET A 84 -8.69 18.19 -6.35
N GLU A 85 -9.92 18.55 -6.08
CA GLU A 85 -10.43 18.73 -4.71
C GLU A 85 -10.85 17.38 -4.08
N THR A 86 -11.23 16.41 -4.89
CA THR A 86 -11.80 15.14 -4.44
C THR A 86 -11.14 13.95 -5.12
N LEU A 87 -11.24 12.78 -4.49
CA LEU A 87 -10.64 11.53 -4.95
C LEU A 87 -11.64 10.38 -4.80
N PRO A 88 -11.82 9.52 -5.82
CA PRO A 88 -12.60 8.30 -5.68
C PRO A 88 -11.85 7.29 -4.80
N VAL A 89 -12.53 6.80 -3.77
CA VAL A 89 -11.95 5.91 -2.77
C VAL A 89 -12.83 4.70 -2.49
N ILE A 90 -12.19 3.61 -2.07
CA ILE A 90 -12.83 2.47 -1.43
C ILE A 90 -12.47 2.51 0.05
N VAL A 91 -13.48 2.60 0.92
CA VAL A 91 -13.27 2.60 2.37
C VAL A 91 -13.31 1.16 2.85
N ARG A 92 -12.20 0.68 3.40
CA ARG A 92 -12.10 -0.64 4.03
C ARG A 92 -12.10 -0.53 5.55
N ASP A 93 -12.81 -1.43 6.19
CA ASP A 93 -12.79 -1.55 7.65
C ASP A 93 -11.64 -2.48 8.06
N LEU A 94 -10.46 -1.87 8.22
CA LEU A 94 -9.22 -2.56 8.57
C LEU A 94 -8.64 -1.97 9.85
N THR A 95 -8.13 -2.84 10.71
CA THR A 95 -7.27 -2.42 11.82
C THR A 95 -5.98 -1.79 11.28
N ARG A 96 -5.22 -1.13 12.13
CA ARG A 96 -3.92 -0.56 11.72
C ARG A 96 -2.95 -1.62 11.21
N GLU A 97 -2.90 -2.75 11.88
CA GLU A 97 -2.04 -3.88 11.53
C GLU A 97 -2.43 -4.50 10.19
N GLU A 98 -3.71 -4.71 9.98
CA GLU A 98 -4.26 -5.21 8.71
C GLU A 98 -3.97 -4.26 7.55
N ALA A 99 -4.11 -2.96 7.78
CA ALA A 99 -3.79 -1.93 6.80
C ALA A 99 -2.29 -1.93 6.43
N ILE A 100 -1.39 -2.10 7.41
CA ILE A 100 0.06 -2.22 7.17
C ILE A 100 0.37 -3.45 6.32
N ILE A 101 -0.20 -4.61 6.65
CA ILE A 101 0.00 -5.84 5.89
C ILE A 101 -0.47 -5.64 4.44
N PHE A 102 -1.69 -5.14 4.25
CA PHE A 102 -2.25 -4.89 2.92
C PHE A 102 -1.39 -3.88 2.12
N MET A 103 -0.97 -2.79 2.74
CA MET A 103 -0.12 -1.77 2.11
C MET A 103 1.21 -2.37 1.65
N VAL A 104 1.86 -3.17 2.49
CA VAL A 104 3.13 -3.80 2.14
C VAL A 104 2.95 -4.79 1.01
N ASP A 105 1.96 -5.67 1.08
CA ASP A 105 1.72 -6.70 0.06
C ASP A 105 1.40 -6.10 -1.30
N SER A 106 0.55 -5.08 -1.35
CA SER A 106 0.21 -4.38 -2.60
C SER A 106 1.39 -3.65 -3.26
N ASN A 107 2.46 -3.37 -2.51
CA ASN A 107 3.63 -2.67 -3.03
C ASN A 107 4.82 -3.60 -3.29
N LEU A 108 4.96 -4.73 -2.57
CA LEU A 108 6.05 -5.68 -2.79
C LEU A 108 5.98 -6.39 -4.15
N GLN A 109 4.85 -6.32 -4.84
CA GLN A 109 4.65 -6.82 -6.21
C GLN A 109 5.25 -5.90 -7.29
N ARG A 110 5.77 -4.72 -6.92
CA ARG A 110 6.36 -3.78 -7.89
C ARG A 110 7.74 -4.26 -8.32
N GLU A 111 8.06 -4.07 -9.60
CA GLU A 111 9.36 -4.48 -10.19
C GLU A 111 10.55 -3.71 -9.59
N HIS A 112 10.38 -2.42 -9.29
CA HIS A 112 11.46 -1.54 -8.86
C HIS A 112 11.25 -0.99 -7.44
N ILE A 113 11.64 -1.80 -6.43
CA ILE A 113 11.63 -1.41 -5.02
C ILE A 113 13.08 -1.24 -4.55
N LEU A 114 13.40 -0.10 -3.93
CA LEU A 114 14.72 0.09 -3.33
C LEU A 114 14.98 -0.91 -2.20
N PRO A 115 16.22 -1.38 -2.03
CA PRO A 115 16.59 -2.24 -0.91
C PRO A 115 16.22 -1.65 0.45
N SER A 116 16.33 -0.33 0.62
CA SER A 116 15.92 0.39 1.83
C SER A 116 14.41 0.37 2.05
N GLU A 117 13.62 0.54 0.99
CA GLU A 117 12.15 0.46 1.05
C GLU A 117 11.71 -0.96 1.38
N ARG A 118 12.29 -1.98 0.71
CA ARG A 118 12.03 -3.40 0.98
C ARG A 118 12.40 -3.79 2.41
N ALA A 119 13.52 -3.28 2.93
CA ALA A 119 13.94 -3.52 4.30
C ALA A 119 12.93 -2.97 5.33
N LYS A 120 12.46 -1.73 5.14
CA LYS A 120 11.43 -1.12 5.98
C LYS A 120 10.10 -1.87 5.89
N ALA A 121 9.67 -2.18 4.67
CA ALA A 121 8.43 -2.91 4.39
C ALA A 121 8.40 -4.28 5.10
N TYR A 122 9.46 -5.07 4.98
CA TYR A 122 9.55 -6.37 5.67
C TYR A 122 9.53 -6.24 7.19
N LYS A 123 10.22 -5.24 7.74
CA LYS A 123 10.20 -4.97 9.18
C LYS A 123 8.79 -4.63 9.64
N MET A 124 8.12 -3.69 8.96
CA MET A 124 6.75 -3.27 9.29
C MET A 124 5.76 -4.43 9.20
N LYS A 125 5.80 -5.23 8.12
CA LYS A 125 4.93 -6.40 7.95
C LYS A 125 5.15 -7.43 9.05
N MET A 126 6.40 -7.72 9.41
CA MET A 126 6.70 -8.64 10.51
C MET A 126 6.19 -8.16 11.86
N GLU A 127 6.28 -6.87 12.13
CA GLU A 127 5.78 -6.29 13.38
C GLU A 127 4.25 -6.33 13.42
N ALA A 128 3.58 -6.02 12.31
CA ALA A 128 2.14 -6.10 12.18
C ALA A 128 1.64 -7.55 12.35
N LEU A 129 2.25 -8.52 11.68
CA LEU A 129 1.89 -9.94 11.79
C LEU A 129 2.04 -10.51 13.22
N LYS A 130 2.95 -9.97 14.03
CA LYS A 130 3.06 -10.36 15.44
C LYS A 130 1.88 -9.88 16.28
N ARG A 131 1.27 -8.75 15.89
CA ARG A 131 0.15 -8.14 16.64
C ARG A 131 -1.21 -8.67 16.20
N VAL A 132 -1.28 -9.30 15.03
CA VAL A 132 -2.50 -9.97 14.50
C VAL A 132 -2.26 -11.48 14.40
N PRO A 133 -2.22 -12.21 15.52
CA PRO A 133 -2.01 -13.65 15.51
C PRO A 133 -3.16 -14.37 14.81
N GLY A 134 -2.85 -15.27 13.89
CA GLY A 134 -3.80 -16.19 13.28
C GLY A 134 -4.69 -15.62 12.18
N LYS A 135 -4.50 -14.36 11.76
CA LYS A 135 -5.25 -13.80 10.62
C LYS A 135 -4.31 -13.48 9.46
N ARG A 136 -4.67 -13.97 8.28
CA ARG A 136 -4.09 -13.58 7.00
C ARG A 136 -5.17 -13.05 6.09
N TYR A 137 -4.82 -12.10 5.25
CA TYR A 137 -5.69 -11.48 4.27
C TYR A 137 -5.14 -11.75 2.86
N ASP A 138 -6.04 -12.04 1.91
CA ASP A 138 -5.69 -12.09 0.48
C ASP A 138 -5.51 -10.69 -0.11
N GLU A 139 -5.14 -10.60 -1.39
CA GLU A 139 -4.99 -9.34 -2.13
C GLU A 139 -6.26 -8.46 -2.13
N LYS A 140 -7.41 -9.07 -1.82
CA LYS A 140 -8.73 -8.39 -1.74
C LYS A 140 -9.12 -8.02 -0.31
N GLY A 141 -8.24 -8.30 0.69
CA GLY A 141 -8.51 -8.04 2.10
C GLY A 141 -9.42 -9.06 2.76
N ALA A 142 -9.63 -10.24 2.14
CA ALA A 142 -10.34 -11.34 2.78
C ALA A 142 -9.40 -12.14 3.71
N PRO A 143 -9.89 -12.61 4.88
CA PRO A 143 -9.06 -13.37 5.80
C PRO A 143 -8.63 -14.70 5.15
N LEU A 144 -7.32 -14.87 4.96
CA LEU A 144 -6.72 -16.14 4.60
C LEU A 144 -6.56 -17.02 5.85
N VAL A 145 -6.54 -18.31 5.64
CA VAL A 145 -6.48 -19.40 6.61
C VAL A 145 -5.64 -19.09 7.87
N PRO A 146 -6.04 -19.53 9.08
CA PRO A 146 -5.26 -19.36 10.31
C PRO A 146 -3.83 -19.86 10.14
N LEU A 147 -2.87 -19.13 10.72
CA LEU A 147 -1.49 -19.59 10.84
C LEU A 147 -1.48 -20.97 11.51
N SER A 148 -1.31 -22.03 10.73
CA SER A 148 -1.08 -23.37 11.29
C SER A 148 0.22 -23.37 12.09
N ASP A 149 0.15 -23.99 13.27
CA ASP A 149 1.24 -24.13 14.22
C ASP A 149 2.62 -24.34 13.56
N GLY A 150 3.57 -23.49 13.93
CA GLY A 150 5.00 -23.71 13.73
C GLY A 150 5.70 -22.91 12.65
N LEU A 151 5.01 -22.25 11.70
CA LEU A 151 5.70 -21.36 10.74
C LEU A 151 6.11 -20.04 11.40
N LYS A 152 7.41 -19.73 11.32
CA LYS A 152 7.91 -18.44 11.79
C LYS A 152 7.46 -17.33 10.83
N THR A 153 7.11 -16.17 11.35
CA THR A 153 6.65 -14.99 10.59
C THR A 153 7.55 -14.66 9.36
N ARG A 154 8.85 -14.94 9.45
CA ARG A 154 9.81 -14.73 8.34
C ARG A 154 9.64 -15.71 7.19
N ASP A 155 9.24 -16.93 7.50
CA ASP A 155 9.01 -17.97 6.48
C ASP A 155 7.78 -17.61 5.65
N ILE A 156 6.78 -17.02 6.31
CA ILE A 156 5.56 -16.51 5.70
C ILE A 156 5.87 -15.35 4.76
N VAL A 157 6.55 -14.32 5.26
CA VAL A 157 6.91 -13.13 4.46
C VAL A 157 7.80 -13.51 3.27
N GLY A 158 8.70 -14.47 3.43
CA GLY A 158 9.55 -14.97 2.34
C GLY A 158 8.76 -15.71 1.28
N ALA A 159 7.92 -16.67 1.67
CA ALA A 159 7.14 -17.49 0.75
C ALA A 159 6.18 -16.66 -0.12
N GLU A 160 5.54 -15.65 0.45
CA GLU A 160 4.61 -14.75 -0.26
C GLU A 160 5.30 -13.90 -1.33
N ASN A 161 6.60 -13.66 -1.20
CA ASN A 161 7.37 -12.81 -2.13
C ASN A 161 8.41 -13.60 -2.95
N GLY A 162 8.36 -14.93 -2.93
CA GLY A 162 9.33 -15.78 -3.63
C GLY A 162 10.75 -15.66 -3.09
N GLU A 163 10.93 -15.18 -1.86
CA GLU A 163 12.23 -15.00 -1.22
C GLU A 163 12.45 -16.01 -0.10
N SER A 164 13.73 -16.37 0.09
CA SER A 164 14.10 -17.23 1.21
C SER A 164 14.01 -16.45 2.54
N ARG A 165 13.76 -17.17 3.63
CA ARG A 165 13.82 -16.63 4.99
C ARG A 165 15.12 -15.85 5.28
N GLU A 166 16.24 -16.33 4.73
CA GLU A 166 17.54 -15.70 4.93
C GLU A 166 17.66 -14.39 4.15
N GLN A 167 17.07 -14.29 2.95
CA GLN A 167 16.97 -13.02 2.21
C GLN A 167 16.15 -12.00 2.97
N VAL A 168 14.98 -12.37 3.46
CA VAL A 168 14.14 -11.49 4.31
C VAL A 168 14.93 -10.99 5.53
N ARG A 169 15.70 -11.89 6.19
CA ARG A 169 16.55 -11.52 7.32
C ARG A 169 17.64 -10.52 6.92
N ARG A 170 18.28 -10.71 5.76
CA ARG A 170 19.31 -9.78 5.25
C ARG A 170 18.72 -8.41 4.97
N TYR A 171 17.58 -8.33 4.30
CA TYR A 171 16.89 -7.05 4.09
C TYR A 171 16.57 -6.35 5.41
N ILE A 172 15.98 -7.03 6.38
CA ILE A 172 15.64 -6.43 7.68
C ILE A 172 16.88 -5.86 8.38
N ARG A 173 18.05 -6.53 8.26
CA ARG A 173 19.30 -6.03 8.83
C ARG A 173 19.79 -4.72 8.23
N LEU A 174 19.39 -4.38 6.99
CA LEU A 174 19.72 -3.09 6.38
C LEU A 174 19.14 -1.91 7.17
N ASN A 175 18.04 -2.11 7.90
CA ASN A 175 17.50 -1.05 8.76
C ASN A 175 18.43 -0.64 9.93
N ASN A 176 19.48 -1.44 10.21
CA ASN A 176 20.47 -1.12 11.24
C ASN A 176 21.66 -0.32 10.69
N LEU A 177 21.69 -0.07 9.38
CA LEU A 177 22.72 0.78 8.78
C LEU A 177 22.45 2.24 9.09
N ILE A 178 23.51 3.01 9.22
CA ILE A 178 23.41 4.47 9.26
C ILE A 178 22.83 5.00 7.94
N PRO A 179 22.11 6.13 7.95
CA PRO A 179 21.40 6.63 6.76
C PRO A 179 22.27 6.75 5.52
N GLU A 180 23.51 7.17 5.65
CA GLU A 180 24.46 7.35 4.54
C GLU A 180 24.79 6.03 3.84
N LEU A 181 25.03 4.97 4.62
CA LEU A 181 25.29 3.64 4.07
C LEU A 181 24.03 3.03 3.44
N LEU A 182 22.87 3.26 4.04
CA LEU A 182 21.61 2.79 3.50
C LEU A 182 21.30 3.47 2.16
N ALA A 183 21.57 4.78 2.04
CA ALA A 183 21.45 5.53 0.80
C ALA A 183 22.43 5.00 -0.27
N ALA A 184 23.69 4.76 0.08
CA ALA A 184 24.69 4.21 -0.82
C ALA A 184 24.30 2.83 -1.38
N VAL A 185 23.81 1.93 -0.54
CA VAL A 185 23.31 0.60 -0.97
C VAL A 185 22.14 0.76 -1.95
N SER A 186 21.24 1.68 -1.68
CA SER A 186 20.07 1.93 -2.54
C SER A 186 20.46 2.50 -3.91
N LEU A 187 21.41 3.46 -3.95
CA LEU A 187 21.94 4.03 -5.19
C LEU A 187 22.71 3.00 -6.01
N PHE A 188 23.53 2.17 -5.37
CA PHE A 188 24.29 1.11 -6.07
C PHE A 188 23.35 0.08 -6.71
N SER A 189 22.27 -0.27 -6.02
CA SER A 189 21.25 -1.17 -6.56
C SER A 189 20.55 -0.59 -7.81
N LEU A 190 20.29 0.73 -7.84
CA LEU A 190 19.72 1.40 -9.01
C LEU A 190 20.69 1.45 -10.21
N LEU A 191 22.00 1.54 -9.95
CA LEU A 191 23.02 1.54 -11.00
C LEU A 191 23.20 0.15 -11.66
N LEU A 192 22.96 -0.92 -10.92
CA LEU A 192 23.04 -2.29 -11.43
C LEU A 192 21.81 -2.74 -12.23
N LEU A 193 20.70 -2.02 -12.14
CA LEU A 193 19.45 -2.32 -12.83
C LEU A 193 19.29 -1.55 -14.16
N ARG A 194 20.32 -0.78 -14.57
CA ARG A 194 20.44 -0.14 -15.89
C ARG A 194 21.35 -0.96 -16.78
#